data_f9886fdcf0eaca8284eaa9f961952de8
#
_entry.id   f9886fdcf0eaca8284eaa9f961952de8
#
_cell.length_a   1.000
_cell.length_b   1.000
_cell.length_c   1.000
_cell.angle_alpha   90.00
_cell.angle_beta   90.00
_cell.angle_gamma   90.00
#
_symmetry.space_group_name_H-M   'P 1'
#
loop_
_entity.id
_entity.type
_entity.pdbx_description
1 polymer ?
#
loop_
_entity_poly.entity_id
_entity_poly.type
_entity_poly.pdbx_seq_one_letter_code
_entity_poly.pdbx_strand_id
1 'polypeptide(L)'
;MKRKGKQIIGVIFLLCLLFSVCGCGEDPAEMTEAEKTAAEKLLGNAEFTSVAETVLTEEIAAENDSVTKVYETSEGDYVFFCSPVGYNGPIHIMVAIDGATNCTLGLRIIDHMETEHYVRDMESPWFTDRFADKNAFVYLERVKLEAKEDNQIVAITGSTVTTDAIIKGVNDAFGVYRTIDNPYFKGTPGEILLTKSDGTQIGTLCADDLKGLESYRRKLVVHTSTGDEDHDYRGVRLSEAISLADASLLSSYEKVSVIGTDAYAAELEMDEILLENNVYLMYEDYGEPIQTIAGQDGGLRLVILKDDYGQRFTDDVLELRFQ
;
A
#
# COMPACT_ATOMS: atom_id res chain seq x y z
N MET A 1 -12.57 -34.05 -68.06
CA MET A 1 -11.21 -33.51 -67.81
C MET A 1 -11.36 -32.27 -66.96
N LYS A 2 -11.01 -32.37 -65.65
CA LYS A 2 -11.12 -31.26 -64.67
C LYS A 2 -9.70 -30.72 -64.38
N ARG A 3 -9.50 -29.44 -64.70
CA ARG A 3 -8.29 -28.72 -64.33
C ARG A 3 -8.49 -28.06 -62.96
N LYS A 4 -7.62 -28.40 -62.03
CA LYS A 4 -7.53 -27.80 -60.70
C LYS A 4 -6.80 -26.45 -60.80
N GLY A 5 -7.47 -25.36 -60.41
CA GLY A 5 -6.82 -24.05 -60.17
C GLY A 5 -6.15 -24.02 -58.82
N LYS A 6 -4.85 -23.67 -58.81
CA LYS A 6 -4.08 -23.36 -57.58
C LYS A 6 -4.36 -21.93 -57.18
N GLN A 7 -4.86 -21.74 -55.97
CA GLN A 7 -4.88 -20.42 -55.29
C GLN A 7 -3.50 -20.08 -54.80
N ILE A 8 -2.99 -18.95 -55.24
CA ILE A 8 -1.76 -18.34 -54.74
C ILE A 8 -2.18 -17.37 -53.65
N ILE A 9 -1.78 -17.67 -52.41
CA ILE A 9 -1.93 -16.77 -51.27
C ILE A 9 -0.78 -15.75 -51.37
N GLY A 10 -1.14 -14.50 -51.71
CA GLY A 10 -0.22 -13.38 -51.70
C GLY A 10 0.01 -12.90 -50.29
N VAL A 11 1.23 -13.06 -49.80
CA VAL A 11 1.71 -12.43 -48.56
C VAL A 11 1.97 -10.95 -48.85
N ILE A 12 1.13 -10.08 -48.36
CA ILE A 12 1.39 -8.62 -48.40
C ILE A 12 2.39 -8.30 -47.32
N PHE A 13 3.63 -8.05 -47.72
CA PHE A 13 4.65 -7.46 -46.89
C PHE A 13 4.34 -5.96 -46.74
N LEU A 14 3.79 -5.59 -45.58
CA LEU A 14 3.61 -4.19 -45.23
C LEU A 14 4.98 -3.62 -44.82
N LEU A 15 5.60 -2.90 -45.74
CA LEU A 15 6.85 -2.19 -45.52
C LEU A 15 6.55 -0.97 -44.66
N CYS A 16 6.76 -1.06 -43.36
CA CYS A 16 6.77 0.12 -42.48
C CYS A 16 8.00 0.97 -42.79
N LEU A 17 7.75 2.06 -43.53
CA LEU A 17 8.69 3.15 -43.71
C LEU A 17 8.98 3.80 -42.34
N LEU A 18 10.15 3.53 -41.81
CA LEU A 18 10.72 4.27 -40.68
C LEU A 18 10.99 5.71 -41.15
N PHE A 19 10.06 6.60 -40.85
CA PHE A 19 10.35 8.04 -40.82
C PHE A 19 11.17 8.29 -39.54
N SER A 20 12.47 8.36 -39.66
CA SER A 20 13.33 9.01 -38.67
C SER A 20 12.98 10.51 -38.68
N VAL A 21 12.03 10.89 -37.84
CA VAL A 21 11.94 12.28 -37.42
C VAL A 21 12.97 12.45 -36.32
N CYS A 22 14.10 13.06 -36.69
CA CYS A 22 15.09 13.56 -35.74
C CYS A 22 14.48 14.82 -35.08
N GLY A 23 13.57 14.60 -34.13
CA GLY A 23 13.15 15.57 -33.15
C GLY A 23 13.80 15.16 -31.84
N CYS A 24 14.45 16.06 -31.15
CA CYS A 24 14.81 15.91 -29.75
C CYS A 24 13.53 15.79 -28.93
N GLY A 25 12.92 14.61 -28.91
CA GLY A 25 11.89 14.21 -27.99
C GLY A 25 12.61 13.49 -26.86
N GLU A 26 12.55 14.05 -25.67
CA GLU A 26 12.93 13.33 -24.45
C GLU A 26 12.15 12.03 -24.42
N ASP A 27 12.82 10.94 -24.12
CA ASP A 27 12.16 9.64 -23.93
C ASP A 27 11.20 9.81 -22.75
N PRO A 28 9.89 9.56 -22.90
CA PRO A 28 8.94 9.70 -21.80
C PRO A 28 9.27 8.77 -20.62
N ALA A 29 10.11 7.79 -20.82
CA ALA A 29 10.58 6.90 -19.75
C ALA A 29 11.80 7.46 -19.00
N GLU A 30 12.49 8.50 -19.48
CA GLU A 30 13.62 9.10 -18.79
C GLU A 30 13.18 10.23 -17.84
N MET A 31 13.93 10.39 -16.75
CA MET A 31 13.76 11.56 -15.87
C MET A 31 14.21 12.82 -16.57
N THR A 32 13.43 13.89 -16.46
CA THR A 32 13.86 15.23 -16.80
C THR A 32 14.94 15.71 -15.82
N GLU A 33 15.70 16.73 -16.18
CA GLU A 33 16.72 17.32 -15.28
C GLU A 33 16.10 17.87 -13.98
N ALA A 34 14.86 18.35 -14.02
CA ALA A 34 14.14 18.81 -12.83
C ALA A 34 13.76 17.65 -11.91
N GLU A 35 13.24 16.56 -12.48
CA GLU A 35 12.89 15.33 -11.76
C GLU A 35 14.12 14.70 -11.12
N LYS A 36 15.22 14.62 -11.87
CA LYS A 36 16.48 14.09 -11.38
C LYS A 36 17.04 14.93 -10.22
N THR A 37 17.02 16.26 -10.37
CA THR A 37 17.43 17.16 -9.28
C THR A 37 16.57 17.00 -8.04
N ALA A 38 15.26 16.78 -8.18
CA ALA A 38 14.35 16.55 -7.06
C ALA A 38 14.66 15.23 -6.36
N ALA A 39 14.89 14.16 -7.14
CA ALA A 39 15.23 12.84 -6.62
C ALA A 39 16.59 12.84 -5.90
N GLU A 40 17.62 13.44 -6.48
CA GLU A 40 18.95 13.54 -5.87
C GLU A 40 18.94 14.36 -4.55
N LYS A 41 18.10 15.37 -4.45
CA LYS A 41 17.96 16.16 -3.21
C LYS A 41 17.35 15.36 -2.05
N LEU A 42 16.54 14.39 -2.34
CA LEU A 42 15.86 13.58 -1.31
C LEU A 42 16.63 12.28 -1.01
N LEU A 43 17.15 11.62 -2.05
CA LEU A 43 17.72 10.27 -2.00
C LEU A 43 19.25 10.26 -2.21
N GLY A 44 19.87 11.42 -2.42
CA GLY A 44 21.31 11.51 -2.70
C GLY A 44 21.68 10.97 -4.08
N ASN A 45 22.83 10.29 -4.18
CA ASN A 45 23.35 9.77 -5.44
C ASN A 45 22.90 8.32 -5.70
N ALA A 46 21.65 7.99 -5.44
CA ALA A 46 21.10 6.67 -5.75
C ALA A 46 21.06 6.44 -7.27
N GLU A 47 21.23 5.19 -7.70
CA GLU A 47 20.98 4.80 -9.08
C GLU A 47 19.47 4.48 -9.23
N PHE A 48 18.87 4.98 -10.31
CA PHE A 48 17.44 4.85 -10.58
C PHE A 48 17.20 3.96 -11.79
N THR A 49 16.34 2.95 -11.65
CA THR A 49 15.90 2.07 -12.73
C THR A 49 14.40 2.26 -12.94
N SER A 50 13.98 2.57 -14.19
CA SER A 50 12.55 2.67 -14.51
C SER A 50 11.90 1.30 -14.40
N VAL A 51 10.81 1.23 -13.63
CA VAL A 51 9.98 0.04 -13.47
C VAL A 51 8.53 0.27 -13.96
N ALA A 52 8.28 1.41 -14.58
CA ALA A 52 6.94 1.82 -15.03
C ALA A 52 6.27 0.79 -15.95
N GLU A 53 7.00 0.22 -16.92
CA GLU A 53 6.45 -0.78 -17.84
C GLU A 53 5.98 -2.06 -17.13
N THR A 54 6.56 -2.35 -15.97
CA THR A 54 6.23 -3.56 -15.19
C THR A 54 5.09 -3.32 -14.23
N VAL A 55 5.01 -2.13 -13.62
CA VAL A 55 4.06 -1.83 -12.53
C VAL A 55 2.85 -1.02 -12.97
N LEU A 56 2.96 -0.16 -14.00
CA LEU A 56 1.84 0.63 -14.52
C LEU A 56 1.12 -0.12 -15.64
N THR A 57 0.44 -1.22 -15.31
CA THR A 57 -0.48 -1.86 -16.24
C THR A 57 -1.63 -0.92 -16.60
N GLU A 58 -2.36 -1.19 -17.69
CA GLU A 58 -3.50 -0.36 -18.11
C GLU A 58 -4.55 -0.21 -16.98
N GLU A 59 -4.81 -1.26 -16.21
CA GLU A 59 -5.73 -1.28 -15.09
C GLU A 59 -5.22 -0.41 -13.93
N ILE A 60 -3.98 -0.61 -13.49
CA ILE A 60 -3.37 0.14 -12.39
C ILE A 60 -3.23 1.63 -12.74
N ALA A 61 -2.84 1.95 -13.99
CA ALA A 61 -2.74 3.33 -14.45
C ALA A 61 -4.10 4.03 -14.55
N ALA A 62 -5.18 3.29 -14.85
CA ALA A 62 -6.53 3.85 -14.89
C ALA A 62 -7.06 4.21 -13.50
N GLU A 63 -6.71 3.43 -12.47
CA GLU A 63 -7.11 3.70 -11.09
C GLU A 63 -6.23 4.78 -10.41
N ASN A 64 -4.97 4.91 -10.85
CA ASN A 64 -3.98 5.82 -10.29
C ASN A 64 -3.48 6.80 -11.36
N ASP A 65 -4.40 7.50 -11.99
CA ASP A 65 -4.25 8.25 -13.24
C ASP A 65 -3.26 9.42 -13.18
N SER A 66 -2.89 9.87 -11.99
CA SER A 66 -1.89 10.93 -11.83
C SER A 66 -0.45 10.42 -11.89
N VAL A 67 -0.18 9.10 -11.72
CA VAL A 67 1.17 8.55 -11.76
C VAL A 67 1.66 8.46 -13.20
N THR A 68 2.79 9.10 -13.48
CA THR A 68 3.37 9.19 -14.82
C THR A 68 4.64 8.38 -15.00
N LYS A 69 5.45 8.24 -13.95
CA LYS A 69 6.70 7.47 -13.96
C LYS A 69 6.94 6.80 -12.61
N VAL A 70 7.60 5.64 -12.64
CA VAL A 70 7.99 4.89 -11.45
C VAL A 70 9.42 4.40 -11.62
N TYR A 71 10.22 4.63 -10.60
CA TYR A 71 11.60 4.15 -10.54
C TYR A 71 11.85 3.41 -9.22
N GLU A 72 12.72 2.42 -9.30
CA GLU A 72 13.31 1.74 -8.16
C GLU A 72 14.77 2.21 -8.01
N THR A 73 15.21 2.41 -6.77
CA THR A 73 16.59 2.75 -6.47
C THR A 73 17.42 1.51 -6.25
N SER A 74 18.74 1.64 -6.34
CA SER A 74 19.69 0.55 -6.00
C SER A 74 19.60 0.12 -4.51
N GLU A 75 18.97 0.92 -3.66
CA GLU A 75 18.78 0.65 -2.23
C GLU A 75 17.41 0.00 -1.94
N GLY A 76 16.55 -0.14 -2.96
CA GLY A 76 15.23 -0.76 -2.84
C GLY A 76 14.11 0.24 -2.51
N ASP A 77 14.38 1.54 -2.58
CA ASP A 77 13.35 2.57 -2.45
C ASP A 77 12.65 2.81 -3.79
N TYR A 78 11.45 3.38 -3.73
CA TYR A 78 10.64 3.69 -4.91
C TYR A 78 10.39 5.17 -5.05
N VAL A 79 10.44 5.65 -6.29
CA VAL A 79 10.18 7.05 -6.65
C VAL A 79 9.04 7.11 -7.67
N PHE A 80 8.01 7.86 -7.32
CA PHE A 80 6.83 8.09 -8.14
C PHE A 80 6.80 9.55 -8.59
N PHE A 81 6.64 9.78 -9.88
CA PHE A 81 6.31 11.09 -10.41
C PHE A 81 4.83 11.13 -10.74
N CYS A 82 4.13 12.10 -10.19
CA CYS A 82 2.69 12.24 -10.32
C CYS A 82 2.33 13.63 -10.83
N SER A 83 1.23 13.73 -11.58
CA SER A 83 0.73 14.99 -12.13
C SER A 83 -0.78 15.15 -11.86
N PRO A 84 -1.21 15.18 -10.57
CA PRO A 84 -2.61 15.42 -10.26
C PRO A 84 -3.05 16.80 -10.72
N VAL A 85 -4.35 16.94 -11.05
CA VAL A 85 -4.92 18.20 -11.53
C VAL A 85 -5.34 19.06 -10.35
N GLY A 86 -4.64 20.20 -10.18
CA GLY A 86 -4.96 21.23 -9.21
C GLY A 86 -6.04 22.21 -9.67
N TYR A 87 -6.01 23.43 -9.13
CA TYR A 87 -7.01 24.46 -9.46
C TYR A 87 -6.78 25.05 -10.88
N ASN A 88 -5.55 25.36 -11.24
CA ASN A 88 -5.20 25.98 -12.54
C ASN A 88 -4.62 24.98 -13.54
N GLY A 89 -4.32 23.75 -13.14
CA GLY A 89 -3.72 22.76 -14.01
C GLY A 89 -2.96 21.68 -13.24
N PRO A 90 -2.16 20.88 -13.93
CA PRO A 90 -1.37 19.83 -13.30
C PRO A 90 -0.36 20.40 -12.30
N ILE A 91 -0.15 19.65 -11.21
CA ILE A 91 0.89 19.88 -10.21
C ILE A 91 1.85 18.70 -10.32
N HIS A 92 3.05 18.95 -10.82
CA HIS A 92 4.05 17.91 -10.97
C HIS A 92 4.76 17.69 -9.64
N ILE A 93 4.60 16.52 -9.06
CA ILE A 93 5.16 16.14 -7.77
C ILE A 93 6.00 14.87 -7.87
N MET A 94 6.93 14.73 -6.93
CA MET A 94 7.67 13.49 -6.70
C MET A 94 7.37 12.99 -5.29
N VAL A 95 7.09 11.71 -5.17
CA VAL A 95 6.91 11.00 -3.90
C VAL A 95 7.95 9.90 -3.84
N ALA A 96 8.69 9.81 -2.74
CA ALA A 96 9.62 8.71 -2.51
C ALA A 96 9.16 7.87 -1.32
N ILE A 97 9.25 6.55 -1.46
CA ILE A 97 8.83 5.55 -0.46
C ILE A 97 10.00 4.63 -0.17
N ASP A 98 10.33 4.47 1.10
CA ASP A 98 11.30 3.50 1.60
C ASP A 98 10.72 2.09 1.46
N GLY A 99 11.38 1.25 0.66
CA GLY A 99 10.91 -0.12 0.41
C GLY A 99 11.08 -1.06 1.59
N ALA A 100 11.87 -0.70 2.61
CA ALA A 100 12.05 -1.51 3.81
C ALA A 100 11.00 -1.22 4.89
N THR A 101 10.61 0.07 5.04
CA THR A 101 9.66 0.51 6.08
C THR A 101 8.25 0.72 5.52
N ASN A 102 8.08 0.78 4.20
CA ASN A 102 6.84 1.14 3.51
C ASN A 102 6.33 2.55 3.87
N CYS A 103 7.20 3.41 4.37
CA CYS A 103 6.87 4.78 4.71
C CYS A 103 7.43 5.76 3.68
N THR A 104 6.78 6.89 3.52
CA THR A 104 7.27 7.94 2.64
C THR A 104 8.55 8.56 3.19
N LEU A 105 9.57 8.68 2.34
CA LEU A 105 10.78 9.47 2.60
C LEU A 105 10.52 10.96 2.43
N GLY A 106 9.51 11.32 1.66
CA GLY A 106 9.05 12.69 1.51
C GLY A 106 8.40 12.99 0.16
N LEU A 107 7.99 14.26 0.05
CA LEU A 107 7.37 14.86 -1.13
C LEU A 107 8.22 16.00 -1.64
N ARG A 108 8.30 16.17 -2.97
CA ARG A 108 8.84 17.37 -3.63
C ARG A 108 7.87 17.86 -4.68
N ILE A 109 7.62 19.17 -4.70
CA ILE A 109 6.95 19.84 -5.79
C ILE A 109 8.02 20.17 -6.85
N ILE A 110 7.79 19.79 -8.10
CA ILE A 110 8.73 19.97 -9.21
C ILE A 110 8.33 21.20 -10.02
N ASP A 111 7.05 21.26 -10.40
CA ASP A 111 6.47 22.33 -11.20
C ASP A 111 4.96 22.39 -11.00
N HIS A 112 4.35 23.55 -11.25
CA HIS A 112 2.91 23.74 -11.17
C HIS A 112 2.43 24.97 -11.94
N MET A 113 1.14 24.98 -12.28
CA MET A 113 0.48 26.13 -12.93
C MET A 113 -0.41 26.93 -11.95
N GLU A 114 -0.33 26.62 -10.66
CA GLU A 114 -1.14 27.26 -9.61
C GLU A 114 -0.80 28.74 -9.44
N THR A 115 -1.76 29.52 -8.97
CA THR A 115 -1.56 30.96 -8.71
C THR A 115 -0.64 31.17 -7.51
N GLU A 116 0.53 31.72 -7.73
CA GLU A 116 1.61 31.88 -6.75
C GLU A 116 1.16 32.49 -5.41
N HIS A 117 0.23 33.45 -5.45
CA HIS A 117 -0.29 34.08 -4.24
C HIS A 117 -1.02 33.10 -3.28
N TYR A 118 -1.70 32.07 -3.83
CA TYR A 118 -2.46 31.11 -3.05
C TYR A 118 -1.66 29.88 -2.64
N VAL A 119 -0.58 29.58 -3.34
CA VAL A 119 0.18 28.32 -3.15
C VAL A 119 1.62 28.52 -2.74
N ARG A 120 2.01 29.76 -2.41
CA ARG A 120 3.37 30.11 -1.97
C ARG A 120 3.92 29.16 -0.88
N ASP A 121 3.04 28.63 -0.03
CA ASP A 121 3.42 27.74 1.06
C ASP A 121 3.51 26.28 0.63
N MET A 122 3.04 25.92 -0.57
CA MET A 122 2.99 24.55 -1.08
C MET A 122 4.41 23.94 -1.22
N GLU A 123 5.38 24.74 -1.65
CA GLU A 123 6.77 24.31 -1.83
C GLU A 123 7.60 24.43 -0.54
N SER A 124 7.03 25.02 0.52
CA SER A 124 7.75 25.21 1.76
C SER A 124 7.90 23.91 2.54
N PRO A 125 9.01 23.70 3.29
CA PRO A 125 9.17 22.56 4.19
C PRO A 125 8.02 22.44 5.18
N TRP A 126 7.42 23.55 5.61
CA TRP A 126 6.27 23.58 6.47
C TRP A 126 5.10 22.71 5.95
N PHE A 127 4.92 22.63 4.63
CA PHE A 127 3.87 21.81 4.03
C PHE A 127 4.40 20.46 3.54
N THR A 128 5.52 20.43 2.82
CA THR A 128 6.06 19.20 2.23
C THR A 128 6.54 18.19 3.26
N ASP A 129 7.05 18.63 4.42
CA ASP A 129 7.52 17.73 5.48
C ASP A 129 6.37 16.96 6.16
N ARG A 130 5.11 17.39 5.98
CA ARG A 130 3.93 16.65 6.47
C ARG A 130 3.70 15.34 5.73
N PHE A 131 4.31 15.17 4.58
CA PHE A 131 4.22 13.96 3.78
C PHE A 131 5.39 12.98 4.02
N ALA A 132 6.31 13.28 4.93
CA ALA A 132 7.32 12.33 5.37
C ALA A 132 6.76 11.39 6.44
N ASP A 133 7.34 10.19 6.53
CA ASP A 133 6.99 9.13 7.49
C ASP A 133 5.51 8.72 7.44
N LYS A 134 4.89 8.80 6.24
CA LYS A 134 3.51 8.35 6.02
C LYS A 134 3.50 6.93 5.53
N ASN A 135 2.72 6.08 6.19
CA ASN A 135 2.53 4.70 5.80
C ASN A 135 1.81 4.62 4.44
N ALA A 136 2.45 4.02 3.42
CA ALA A 136 1.91 3.89 2.07
C ALA A 136 0.69 2.95 1.98
N PHE A 137 0.34 2.27 3.05
CA PHE A 137 -0.84 1.39 3.14
C PHE A 137 -2.09 2.08 3.66
N VAL A 138 -1.95 3.31 4.18
CA VAL A 138 -3.06 4.12 4.69
C VAL A 138 -3.20 5.35 3.82
N TYR A 139 -4.36 5.52 3.17
CA TYR A 139 -4.61 6.70 2.35
C TYR A 139 -4.63 7.96 3.19
N LEU A 140 -4.00 9.01 2.66
CA LEU A 140 -3.96 10.31 3.29
C LEU A 140 -5.30 11.01 3.17
N GLU A 141 -5.68 11.70 4.22
CA GLU A 141 -6.89 12.50 4.31
C GLU A 141 -6.57 13.97 4.59
N ARG A 142 -7.37 14.86 4.04
CA ARG A 142 -7.26 16.28 4.34
C ARG A 142 -8.04 16.68 5.56
N VAL A 143 -7.38 17.39 6.49
CA VAL A 143 -8.04 18.08 7.61
C VAL A 143 -7.84 19.58 7.53
N LYS A 144 -8.71 20.35 8.20
CA LYS A 144 -8.72 21.82 8.09
C LYS A 144 -7.82 22.51 9.11
N LEU A 145 -7.72 22.00 10.30
CA LEU A 145 -7.08 22.71 11.43
C LEU A 145 -5.92 21.95 12.02
N GLU A 146 -6.15 20.75 12.50
CA GLU A 146 -5.19 19.96 13.24
C GLU A 146 -5.27 18.49 12.80
N ALA A 147 -4.13 17.88 12.54
CA ALA A 147 -4.01 16.44 12.32
C ALA A 147 -4.03 15.75 13.69
N LYS A 148 -4.91 14.77 13.84
CA LYS A 148 -5.03 13.94 15.04
C LYS A 148 -4.48 12.54 14.79
N GLU A 149 -4.37 12.16 13.53
CA GLU A 149 -3.91 10.86 13.05
C GLU A 149 -2.78 11.04 12.05
N ASP A 150 -1.95 10.02 11.91
CA ASP A 150 -0.75 10.09 11.08
C ASP A 150 -1.06 10.24 9.60
N ASN A 151 -2.20 9.71 9.13
CA ASN A 151 -2.64 9.85 7.74
C ASN A 151 -3.28 11.20 7.41
N GLN A 152 -3.44 12.10 8.38
CA GLN A 152 -4.08 13.38 8.18
C GLN A 152 -3.10 14.47 7.77
N ILE A 153 -3.45 15.19 6.71
CA ILE A 153 -2.69 16.33 6.18
C ILE A 153 -3.49 17.62 6.38
N VAL A 154 -2.93 18.55 7.13
CA VAL A 154 -3.56 19.87 7.32
C VAL A 154 -3.46 20.69 6.05
N ALA A 155 -4.60 21.18 5.57
CA ALA A 155 -4.70 21.94 4.33
C ALA A 155 -3.97 23.28 4.40
N ILE A 156 -3.49 23.75 3.24
CA ILE A 156 -3.08 25.12 3.05
C ILE A 156 -4.33 26.00 3.05
N THR A 157 -4.35 27.01 3.93
CA THR A 157 -5.49 27.91 4.05
C THR A 157 -5.76 28.63 2.72
N GLY A 158 -6.97 28.52 2.22
CA GLY A 158 -7.39 29.14 0.95
C GLY A 158 -7.02 28.33 -0.30
N SER A 159 -6.30 27.21 -0.17
CA SER A 159 -5.83 26.37 -1.31
C SER A 159 -6.30 24.91 -1.15
N THR A 160 -7.58 24.73 -0.86
CA THR A 160 -8.17 23.40 -0.62
C THR A 160 -8.03 22.48 -1.83
N VAL A 161 -8.35 22.98 -3.04
CA VAL A 161 -8.29 22.19 -4.28
C VAL A 161 -6.87 21.74 -4.57
N THR A 162 -5.91 22.64 -4.40
CA THR A 162 -4.47 22.33 -4.57
C THR A 162 -4.00 21.29 -3.55
N THR A 163 -4.42 21.42 -2.28
CA THR A 163 -4.08 20.45 -1.24
C THR A 163 -4.66 19.07 -1.56
N ASP A 164 -5.95 19.02 -1.95
CA ASP A 164 -6.61 17.76 -2.32
C ASP A 164 -5.95 17.10 -3.55
N ALA A 165 -5.50 17.91 -4.52
CA ALA A 165 -4.77 17.40 -5.67
C ALA A 165 -3.43 16.76 -5.27
N ILE A 166 -2.66 17.41 -4.40
CA ILE A 166 -1.39 16.85 -3.93
C ILE A 166 -1.63 15.55 -3.14
N ILE A 167 -2.62 15.53 -2.23
CA ILE A 167 -3.00 14.32 -1.49
C ILE A 167 -3.42 13.20 -2.46
N LYS A 168 -4.22 13.52 -3.50
CA LYS A 168 -4.56 12.55 -4.53
C LYS A 168 -3.32 11.97 -5.20
N GLY A 169 -2.37 12.82 -5.62
CA GLY A 169 -1.13 12.36 -6.26
C GLY A 169 -0.31 11.43 -5.36
N VAL A 170 -0.25 11.70 -4.05
CA VAL A 170 0.42 10.82 -3.08
C VAL A 170 -0.36 9.51 -2.91
N ASN A 171 -1.69 9.56 -2.81
CA ASN A 171 -2.53 8.38 -2.70
C ASN A 171 -2.49 7.51 -3.97
N ASP A 172 -2.41 8.10 -5.15
CA ASP A 172 -2.21 7.37 -6.40
C ASP A 172 -0.83 6.67 -6.41
N ALA A 173 0.23 7.35 -5.92
CA ALA A 173 1.54 6.71 -5.73
C ALA A 173 1.46 5.52 -4.76
N PHE A 174 0.71 5.65 -3.67
CA PHE A 174 0.45 4.55 -2.74
C PHE A 174 -0.32 3.41 -3.41
N GLY A 175 -1.33 3.72 -4.23
CA GLY A 175 -2.08 2.73 -4.99
C GLY A 175 -1.17 1.90 -5.90
N VAL A 176 -0.28 2.55 -6.65
CA VAL A 176 0.72 1.86 -7.49
C VAL A 176 1.73 1.10 -6.63
N TYR A 177 2.26 1.72 -5.56
CA TYR A 177 3.24 1.07 -4.67
C TYR A 177 2.73 -0.25 -4.10
N ARG A 178 1.47 -0.32 -3.74
CA ARG A 178 0.82 -1.54 -3.22
C ARG A 178 0.76 -2.69 -4.23
N THR A 179 0.88 -2.42 -5.52
CA THR A 179 0.90 -3.46 -6.57
C THR A 179 2.30 -3.95 -6.91
N ILE A 180 3.35 -3.24 -6.44
CA ILE A 180 4.73 -3.67 -6.63
C ILE A 180 4.94 -4.95 -5.82
N ASP A 181 5.71 -5.89 -6.38
CA ASP A 181 6.03 -7.18 -5.77
C ASP A 181 6.89 -6.98 -4.49
N ASN A 182 6.23 -6.50 -3.45
CA ASN A 182 6.80 -6.30 -2.13
C ASN A 182 6.61 -7.60 -1.34
N PRO A 183 7.61 -8.11 -0.62
CA PRO A 183 7.46 -9.29 0.23
C PRO A 183 6.33 -9.17 1.26
N TYR A 184 5.95 -7.95 1.66
CA TYR A 184 4.78 -7.69 2.51
C TYR A 184 3.44 -7.78 1.77
N PHE A 185 3.42 -7.81 0.42
CA PHE A 185 2.23 -8.00 -0.42
C PHE A 185 2.12 -9.37 -1.07
N LYS A 186 3.10 -10.24 -0.90
CA LYS A 186 3.10 -11.58 -1.51
C LYS A 186 2.10 -12.55 -0.89
N GLY A 187 1.37 -12.11 0.13
CA GLY A 187 0.31 -12.88 0.73
C GLY A 187 -0.91 -12.98 -0.19
N THR A 188 -1.33 -14.19 -0.48
CA THR A 188 -2.68 -14.44 -0.98
C THR A 188 -3.66 -13.94 0.09
N PRO A 189 -4.72 -13.19 -0.25
CA PRO A 189 -5.73 -12.79 0.73
C PRO A 189 -6.15 -13.97 1.60
N GLY A 190 -6.09 -13.80 2.93
CA GLY A 190 -6.37 -14.88 3.87
C GLY A 190 -5.23 -15.89 4.10
N GLU A 191 -4.02 -15.63 3.59
CA GLU A 191 -2.81 -16.39 3.89
C GLU A 191 -1.96 -15.63 4.91
N ILE A 192 -1.61 -16.28 6.03
CA ILE A 192 -0.75 -15.74 7.08
C ILE A 192 0.57 -16.47 7.07
N LEU A 193 1.68 -15.75 6.93
CA LEU A 193 3.02 -16.30 7.07
C LEU A 193 3.36 -16.51 8.55
N LEU A 194 3.95 -17.63 8.88
CA LEU A 194 4.54 -17.90 10.20
C LEU A 194 6.05 -17.79 10.07
N THR A 195 6.66 -16.87 10.81
CA THR A 195 8.10 -16.60 10.72
C THR A 195 8.75 -16.57 12.10
N LYS A 196 10.07 -16.72 12.14
CA LYS A 196 10.89 -16.43 13.32
C LYS A 196 11.33 -14.97 13.34
N SER A 197 11.91 -14.53 14.45
CA SER A 197 12.48 -13.19 14.60
C SER A 197 13.53 -12.80 13.54
N ASP A 198 14.20 -13.80 12.94
CA ASP A 198 15.19 -13.61 11.88
C ASP A 198 14.59 -13.60 10.47
N GLY A 199 13.24 -13.62 10.36
CA GLY A 199 12.51 -13.67 9.10
C GLY A 199 12.43 -15.06 8.45
N THR A 200 13.00 -16.11 9.06
CA THR A 200 12.88 -17.47 8.54
C THR A 200 11.44 -17.93 8.58
N GLN A 201 10.84 -18.25 7.43
CA GLN A 201 9.50 -18.82 7.33
C GLN A 201 9.48 -20.25 7.93
N ILE A 202 8.51 -20.50 8.81
CA ILE A 202 8.32 -21.78 9.48
C ILE A 202 6.98 -22.44 9.16
N GLY A 203 6.08 -21.73 8.49
CA GLY A 203 4.77 -22.24 8.09
C GLY A 203 3.89 -21.19 7.46
N THR A 204 2.67 -21.61 7.14
CA THR A 204 1.62 -20.75 6.60
C THR A 204 0.28 -21.21 7.16
N LEU A 205 -0.64 -20.29 7.40
CA LEU A 205 -2.04 -20.54 7.74
C LEU A 205 -2.92 -19.95 6.64
N CYS A 206 -3.96 -20.68 6.23
CA CYS A 206 -4.93 -20.18 5.26
C CYS A 206 -6.28 -19.91 5.94
N ALA A 207 -6.97 -18.86 5.55
CA ALA A 207 -8.29 -18.51 6.08
C ALA A 207 -9.31 -19.65 5.94
N ASP A 208 -9.20 -20.44 4.86
CA ASP A 208 -10.07 -21.61 4.66
C ASP A 208 -9.80 -22.73 5.67
N ASP A 209 -8.55 -22.93 6.08
CA ASP A 209 -8.19 -23.88 7.14
C ASP A 209 -8.75 -23.41 8.49
N LEU A 210 -8.74 -22.12 8.76
CA LEU A 210 -9.31 -21.53 9.98
C LEU A 210 -10.81 -21.80 10.10
N LYS A 211 -11.54 -21.79 9.00
CA LYS A 211 -12.98 -22.11 8.96
C LYS A 211 -13.30 -23.55 9.37
N GLY A 212 -12.30 -24.43 9.37
CA GLY A 212 -12.39 -25.80 9.89
C GLY A 212 -12.34 -25.91 11.41
N LEU A 213 -11.91 -24.86 12.12
CA LEU A 213 -11.84 -24.81 13.58
C LEU A 213 -13.19 -24.40 14.21
N GLU A 214 -13.28 -24.53 15.54
CA GLU A 214 -14.42 -24.01 16.29
C GLU A 214 -14.50 -22.48 16.12
N SER A 215 -15.63 -22.01 15.62
CA SER A 215 -15.84 -20.57 15.38
C SER A 215 -16.50 -19.88 16.56
N TYR A 216 -16.04 -18.68 16.87
CA TYR A 216 -16.54 -17.85 17.96
C TYR A 216 -17.14 -16.57 17.39
N ARG A 217 -18.34 -16.22 17.87
CA ARG A 217 -18.99 -14.94 17.54
C ARG A 217 -18.77 -13.95 18.67
N ARG A 218 -18.35 -12.74 18.33
CA ARG A 218 -18.07 -11.67 19.30
C ARG A 218 -18.71 -10.36 18.83
N LYS A 219 -19.61 -9.83 19.68
CA LYS A 219 -20.14 -8.50 19.50
C LYS A 219 -19.35 -7.57 20.38
N LEU A 220 -18.81 -6.54 19.79
CA LEU A 220 -18.03 -5.52 20.51
C LEU A 220 -18.20 -4.16 19.86
N VAL A 221 -17.99 -3.14 20.69
CA VAL A 221 -17.84 -1.76 20.25
C VAL A 221 -16.35 -1.46 20.24
N VAL A 222 -15.83 -1.07 19.08
CA VAL A 222 -14.44 -0.61 18.94
C VAL A 222 -14.46 0.90 19.08
N HIS A 223 -13.72 1.41 20.07
CA HIS A 223 -13.56 2.85 20.25
C HIS A 223 -12.45 3.34 19.34
N THR A 224 -12.79 4.09 18.29
CA THR A 224 -11.87 4.70 17.36
C THR A 224 -11.77 6.20 17.58
N SER A 225 -10.79 6.85 16.99
CA SER A 225 -10.66 8.32 17.03
C SER A 225 -11.80 9.06 16.33
N THR A 226 -12.50 8.38 15.42
CA THR A 226 -13.66 8.92 14.67
C THR A 226 -14.99 8.66 15.35
N GLY A 227 -15.02 7.76 16.34
CA GLY A 227 -16.22 7.38 17.08
C GLY A 227 -16.25 5.91 17.46
N ASP A 228 -17.42 5.50 17.96
CA ASP A 228 -17.67 4.12 18.34
C ASP A 228 -18.18 3.34 17.12
N GLU A 229 -17.60 2.18 16.85
CA GLU A 229 -17.99 1.28 15.78
C GLU A 229 -18.50 -0.05 16.37
N ASP A 230 -19.73 -0.41 16.04
CA ASP A 230 -20.33 -1.69 16.44
C ASP A 230 -19.91 -2.78 15.47
N HIS A 231 -19.46 -3.91 15.99
CA HIS A 231 -19.08 -5.08 15.20
C HIS A 231 -19.74 -6.36 15.70
N ASP A 232 -20.00 -7.30 14.78
CA ASP A 232 -20.51 -8.64 15.05
C ASP A 232 -19.62 -9.66 14.38
N TYR A 233 -18.41 -9.78 14.92
CA TYR A 233 -17.36 -10.61 14.37
C TYR A 233 -17.59 -12.11 14.52
N ARG A 234 -17.12 -12.89 13.53
CA ARG A 234 -16.91 -14.32 13.62
C ARG A 234 -15.47 -14.65 13.26
N GLY A 235 -14.86 -15.53 14.05
CA GLY A 235 -13.48 -15.96 13.86
C GLY A 235 -13.11 -17.12 14.78
N VAL A 236 -11.81 -17.34 14.91
CA VAL A 236 -11.21 -18.41 15.73
C VAL A 236 -10.29 -17.81 16.78
N ARG A 237 -9.95 -18.57 17.83
CA ARG A 237 -8.89 -18.14 18.76
C ARG A 237 -7.54 -18.17 18.07
N LEU A 238 -6.70 -17.16 18.32
CA LEU A 238 -5.34 -17.14 17.76
C LEU A 238 -4.52 -18.35 18.20
N SER A 239 -4.68 -18.81 19.46
CA SER A 239 -4.00 -20.00 19.97
C SER A 239 -4.41 -21.28 19.21
N GLU A 240 -5.67 -21.41 18.79
CA GLU A 240 -6.15 -22.55 18.00
C GLU A 240 -5.63 -22.49 16.56
N ALA A 241 -5.57 -21.28 15.99
CA ALA A 241 -4.98 -21.06 14.67
C ALA A 241 -3.48 -21.40 14.65
N ILE A 242 -2.71 -20.96 15.65
CA ILE A 242 -1.29 -21.32 15.79
C ILE A 242 -1.13 -22.82 15.98
N SER A 243 -1.98 -23.46 16.82
CA SER A 243 -1.92 -24.90 17.07
C SER A 243 -2.24 -25.72 15.82
N LEU A 244 -3.07 -25.21 14.91
CA LEU A 244 -3.39 -25.87 13.65
C LEU A 244 -2.15 -26.00 12.76
N ALA A 245 -1.30 -24.96 12.74
CA ALA A 245 -0.05 -24.99 12.00
C ALA A 245 1.01 -25.85 12.71
N ASP A 246 1.31 -25.54 13.97
CA ASP A 246 2.22 -26.31 14.84
C ASP A 246 1.96 -25.93 16.32
N ALA A 247 1.39 -26.85 17.09
CA ALA A 247 1.10 -26.65 18.50
C ALA A 247 2.35 -26.39 19.36
N SER A 248 3.55 -26.80 18.91
CA SER A 248 4.78 -26.59 19.64
C SER A 248 5.19 -25.10 19.70
N LEU A 249 4.71 -24.28 18.75
CA LEU A 249 4.98 -22.83 18.70
C LEU A 249 4.49 -22.12 19.97
N LEU A 250 3.34 -22.55 20.51
CA LEU A 250 2.77 -21.96 21.73
C LEU A 250 3.62 -22.16 22.98
N SER A 251 4.55 -23.12 22.98
CA SER A 251 5.44 -23.42 24.10
C SER A 251 6.90 -23.07 23.84
N SER A 252 7.24 -22.77 22.59
CA SER A 252 8.63 -22.54 22.16
C SER A 252 9.02 -21.06 22.11
N TYR A 253 8.03 -20.17 22.14
CA TYR A 253 8.23 -18.73 22.03
C TYR A 253 7.48 -17.98 23.13
N GLU A 254 8.00 -16.83 23.52
CA GLU A 254 7.41 -15.99 24.58
C GLU A 254 6.49 -14.92 24.01
N LYS A 255 6.74 -14.47 22.77
CA LYS A 255 6.01 -13.38 22.11
C LYS A 255 5.68 -13.69 20.66
N VAL A 256 4.64 -13.03 20.17
CA VAL A 256 4.25 -13.03 18.75
C VAL A 256 3.98 -11.58 18.33
N SER A 257 4.66 -11.11 17.29
CA SER A 257 4.25 -9.90 16.58
C SER A 257 3.25 -10.29 15.49
N VAL A 258 2.05 -9.74 15.56
CA VAL A 258 1.01 -9.87 14.54
C VAL A 258 1.12 -8.67 13.62
N ILE A 259 1.44 -8.92 12.35
CA ILE A 259 1.77 -7.89 11.37
C ILE A 259 0.70 -7.86 10.29
N GLY A 260 0.12 -6.69 10.06
CA GLY A 260 -0.83 -6.43 8.98
C GLY A 260 -0.13 -6.03 7.68
N THR A 261 -0.91 -5.95 6.60
CA THR A 261 -0.43 -5.46 5.29
C THR A 261 -0.01 -3.99 5.34
N ASP A 262 -0.46 -3.23 6.34
CA ASP A 262 -0.05 -1.86 6.62
C ASP A 262 1.29 -1.74 7.37
N ALA A 263 2.01 -2.86 7.52
CA ALA A 263 3.23 -3.00 8.32
C ALA A 263 3.04 -2.68 9.82
N TYR A 264 1.82 -2.38 10.28
CA TYR A 264 1.54 -2.26 11.70
C TYR A 264 1.78 -3.61 12.39
N ALA A 265 2.51 -3.60 13.48
CA ALA A 265 2.85 -4.80 14.26
C ALA A 265 2.31 -4.67 15.68
N ALA A 266 1.34 -5.51 16.03
CA ALA A 266 0.89 -5.68 17.42
C ALA A 266 1.74 -6.73 18.12
N GLU A 267 2.46 -6.36 19.17
CA GLU A 267 3.15 -7.33 20.03
C GLU A 267 2.21 -7.94 21.06
N LEU A 268 2.20 -9.26 21.13
CA LEU A 268 1.42 -10.06 22.08
C LEU A 268 2.35 -10.99 22.87
N GLU A 269 2.17 -11.01 24.19
CA GLU A 269 2.77 -12.04 25.02
C GLU A 269 2.05 -13.38 24.79
N MET A 270 2.76 -14.49 24.84
CA MET A 270 2.15 -15.81 24.65
C MET A 270 1.07 -16.10 25.70
N ASP A 271 1.24 -15.62 26.93
CA ASP A 271 0.24 -15.75 27.98
C ASP A 271 -1.08 -15.03 27.65
N GLU A 272 -1.03 -13.88 26.90
CA GLU A 272 -2.24 -13.19 26.41
C GLU A 272 -2.96 -14.01 25.36
N ILE A 273 -2.19 -14.67 24.46
CA ILE A 273 -2.71 -15.53 23.38
C ILE A 273 -3.36 -16.78 23.94
N LEU A 274 -2.75 -17.36 24.98
CA LEU A 274 -3.25 -18.56 25.67
C LEU A 274 -4.43 -18.28 26.60
N LEU A 275 -4.64 -17.00 26.94
CA LEU A 275 -5.72 -16.60 27.83
C LEU A 275 -7.07 -16.86 27.17
N GLU A 276 -7.94 -17.59 27.88
CA GLU A 276 -9.25 -17.89 27.38
C GLU A 276 -10.08 -16.62 27.10
N ASN A 277 -10.76 -16.58 25.96
CA ASN A 277 -11.60 -15.46 25.53
C ASN A 277 -10.86 -14.11 25.46
N ASN A 278 -9.66 -14.10 24.91
CA ASN A 278 -8.88 -12.86 24.77
C ASN A 278 -8.53 -12.53 23.30
N VAL A 279 -7.77 -13.38 22.60
CA VAL A 279 -7.20 -13.04 21.29
C VAL A 279 -7.82 -13.88 20.19
N TYR A 280 -8.30 -13.21 19.14
CA TYR A 280 -9.01 -13.84 18.03
C TYR A 280 -8.48 -13.36 16.68
N LEU A 281 -8.51 -14.25 15.69
CA LEU A 281 -8.47 -13.91 14.27
C LEU A 281 -9.90 -13.96 13.72
N MET A 282 -10.42 -12.82 13.31
CA MET A 282 -11.75 -12.66 12.76
C MET A 282 -11.70 -12.68 11.23
N TYR A 283 -12.66 -13.36 10.60
CA TYR A 283 -12.77 -13.51 9.14
C TYR A 283 -14.14 -13.09 8.59
N GLU A 284 -15.13 -12.81 9.46
CA GLU A 284 -16.43 -12.25 9.08
C GLU A 284 -16.82 -11.13 10.05
N ASP A 285 -17.51 -10.11 9.53
CA ASP A 285 -18.20 -9.07 10.30
C ASP A 285 -19.64 -8.95 9.79
N TYR A 286 -20.61 -8.96 10.70
CA TYR A 286 -22.06 -9.01 10.39
C TYR A 286 -22.47 -10.14 9.42
N GLY A 287 -21.69 -11.19 9.33
CA GLY A 287 -21.94 -12.35 8.47
C GLY A 287 -21.39 -12.22 7.05
N GLU A 288 -20.74 -11.11 6.74
CA GLU A 288 -20.02 -10.88 5.48
C GLU A 288 -18.51 -11.11 5.68
N PRO A 289 -17.77 -11.60 4.68
CA PRO A 289 -16.33 -11.73 4.76
C PRO A 289 -15.67 -10.37 5.07
N ILE A 290 -14.67 -10.36 5.96
CA ILE A 290 -13.83 -9.18 6.15
C ILE A 290 -13.06 -8.95 4.87
N GLN A 291 -13.07 -7.70 4.41
CA GLN A 291 -12.30 -7.30 3.23
C GLN A 291 -10.86 -6.97 3.61
N THR A 292 -9.95 -7.23 2.68
CA THR A 292 -8.58 -6.73 2.76
C THR A 292 -8.55 -5.22 2.62
N ILE A 293 -7.44 -4.59 2.94
CA ILE A 293 -7.22 -3.15 2.70
C ILE A 293 -7.42 -2.80 1.20
N ALA A 294 -7.14 -3.75 0.30
CA ALA A 294 -7.38 -3.61 -1.14
C ALA A 294 -8.85 -3.82 -1.57
N GLY A 295 -9.78 -4.04 -0.62
CA GLY A 295 -11.19 -4.24 -0.90
C GLY A 295 -11.56 -5.64 -1.43
N GLN A 296 -10.68 -6.62 -1.30
CA GLN A 296 -10.94 -8.02 -1.68
C GLN A 296 -11.48 -8.81 -0.49
N ASP A 297 -12.35 -9.78 -0.73
CA ASP A 297 -12.82 -10.69 0.31
C ASP A 297 -11.68 -11.60 0.81
N GLY A 298 -11.68 -11.90 2.10
CA GLY A 298 -10.74 -12.84 2.71
C GLY A 298 -9.72 -12.19 3.63
N GLY A 299 -9.88 -10.92 3.97
CA GLY A 299 -9.11 -10.25 5.01
C GLY A 299 -9.28 -10.92 6.38
N LEU A 300 -8.24 -10.86 7.20
CA LEU A 300 -8.23 -11.37 8.56
C LEU A 300 -7.92 -10.24 9.54
N ARG A 301 -8.71 -10.12 10.59
CA ARG A 301 -8.53 -9.08 11.61
C ARG A 301 -8.15 -9.66 12.95
N LEU A 302 -7.07 -9.15 13.56
CA LEU A 302 -6.75 -9.44 14.96
C LEU A 302 -7.65 -8.63 15.88
N VAL A 303 -8.26 -9.29 16.85
CA VAL A 303 -9.10 -8.67 17.88
C VAL A 303 -8.66 -9.14 19.25
N ILE A 304 -8.46 -8.20 20.17
CA ILE A 304 -8.02 -8.46 21.55
C ILE A 304 -9.09 -7.93 22.51
N LEU A 305 -9.88 -8.85 23.07
CA LEU A 305 -11.08 -8.48 23.85
C LEU A 305 -10.78 -7.77 25.18
N LYS A 306 -9.56 -7.89 25.70
CA LYS A 306 -9.15 -7.24 26.95
C LYS A 306 -8.49 -5.89 26.77
N ASP A 307 -8.32 -5.46 25.54
CA ASP A 307 -7.88 -4.08 25.28
C ASP A 307 -9.08 -3.14 25.41
N ASP A 308 -8.93 -2.10 26.20
CA ASP A 308 -9.97 -1.08 26.40
C ASP A 308 -10.27 -0.29 25.10
N TYR A 309 -9.29 -0.24 24.20
CA TYR A 309 -9.33 0.42 22.89
C TYR A 309 -8.75 -0.52 21.83
N GLY A 310 -9.18 -0.37 20.59
CA GLY A 310 -8.70 -1.18 19.45
C GLY A 310 -7.25 -0.89 18.99
N GLN A 311 -6.40 -0.34 19.87
CA GLN A 311 -5.05 0.13 19.52
C GLN A 311 -4.11 -0.95 19.01
N ARG A 312 -4.30 -2.21 19.46
CA ARG A 312 -3.53 -3.37 18.99
C ARG A 312 -4.31 -4.25 18.02
N PHE A 313 -5.51 -3.83 17.61
CA PHE A 313 -6.22 -4.52 16.55
C PHE A 313 -5.45 -4.33 15.26
N THR A 314 -5.27 -5.42 14.52
CA THR A 314 -4.50 -5.42 13.28
C THR A 314 -5.40 -5.86 12.16
N ASP A 315 -5.57 -5.02 11.17
CA ASP A 315 -6.33 -5.33 9.96
C ASP A 315 -5.47 -6.07 8.95
N ASP A 316 -6.11 -6.91 8.15
CA ASP A 316 -5.51 -7.65 7.05
C ASP A 316 -4.20 -8.35 7.47
N VAL A 317 -4.30 -9.21 8.49
CA VAL A 317 -3.16 -9.91 9.10
C VAL A 317 -2.43 -10.75 8.05
N LEU A 318 -1.15 -10.49 7.89
CA LEU A 318 -0.28 -11.11 6.90
C LEU A 318 0.77 -12.04 7.53
N GLU A 319 1.27 -11.72 8.71
CA GLU A 319 2.38 -12.44 9.33
C GLU A 319 2.19 -12.59 10.83
N LEU A 320 2.56 -13.76 11.34
CA LEU A 320 2.79 -14.02 12.77
C LEU A 320 4.28 -14.29 12.95
N ARG A 321 4.99 -13.34 13.57
CA ARG A 321 6.42 -13.43 13.83
C ARG A 321 6.68 -13.84 15.27
N PHE A 322 7.24 -15.00 15.46
CA PHE A 322 7.53 -15.61 16.75
C PHE A 322 8.90 -15.17 17.30
N GLN A 323 8.92 -14.78 18.59
CA GLN A 323 10.10 -14.25 19.28
C GLN A 323 10.34 -14.92 20.64
#